data_b259a662867d8fcdae054da464a5c702
#
_entry.id   b259a662867d8fcdae054da464a5c702
#
_cell.length_a   1.000
_cell.length_b   1.000
_cell.length_c   1.000
_cell.angle_alpha   90.00
_cell.angle_beta   90.00
_cell.angle_gamma   90.00
#
_symmetry.space_group_name_H-M   'P 1'
#
loop_
_entity.id
_entity.type
_entity.pdbx_description
1 polymer ?
#
loop_
_entity_poly.entity_id
_entity_poly.type
_entity_poly.pdbx_seq_one_letter_code
_entity_poly.pdbx_strand_id
1 'polypeptide(L)'
;MPDMESFQPFEARYTIPAVETIPDEPDEIRRKQRRVRELCAERSGVLLAHHYQRPEVQEVADAVADSLKLSQMAAKTNADVIVFCGVHFMAETAAILCPDKTVLLPDLRAECSLAASITVEELRTWKAKLPDAVVVAYINTSAAVKAESDYCCTSANAAKVVRAIPTDRPILFLPDKFLASVVARQTQRGNIIAYPGYCHVHKTIRPEHVVEMLEEHPEVELLLHPECGCVSSCMAKVADGTLPQERTFFLSTEGMLRHIGDSSASEFAVGTELGIMHQLKIKFPQKQFYPVNPDAVCAFMKTITLDRVLQSLETMSPQVIVPEEIARKARRAIDRMLELA
;
A
#
# COMPACT_ATOMS: atom_id res chain seq x y z
N MET A 1 23.73 -2.66 16.39
CA MET A 1 22.28 -2.55 16.08
C MET A 1 21.70 -1.53 17.01
N PRO A 2 20.81 -0.62 16.60
CA PRO A 2 20.11 0.22 17.54
C PRO A 2 19.35 -0.67 18.51
N ASP A 3 19.31 -0.24 19.75
CA ASP A 3 18.61 -0.92 20.83
C ASP A 3 17.13 -1.05 20.47
N MET A 4 16.69 -2.28 20.20
CA MET A 4 15.34 -2.61 19.73
C MET A 4 14.36 -2.79 20.90
N GLU A 5 14.81 -2.53 22.16
CA GLU A 5 14.01 -2.71 23.37
C GLU A 5 12.80 -1.76 23.45
N SER A 6 12.79 -0.66 22.66
CA SER A 6 11.68 0.30 22.63
C SER A 6 10.65 0.06 21.52
N PHE A 7 10.85 -0.95 20.65
CA PHE A 7 9.87 -1.24 19.60
C PHE A 7 8.57 -1.77 20.20
N GLN A 8 7.49 -1.04 19.98
CA GLN A 8 6.13 -1.50 20.30
C GLN A 8 5.42 -1.92 19.02
N PRO A 9 4.98 -3.17 18.92
CA PRO A 9 4.18 -3.60 17.78
C PRO A 9 2.88 -2.81 17.70
N PHE A 10 2.34 -2.67 16.48
CA PHE A 10 1.11 -1.93 16.20
C PHE A 10 -0.04 -2.36 17.11
N GLU A 11 -0.19 -3.66 17.36
CA GLU A 11 -1.26 -4.25 18.18
C GLU A 11 -1.27 -3.75 19.63
N ALA A 12 -0.16 -3.20 20.10
CA ALA A 12 -0.07 -2.54 21.42
C ALA A 12 -0.57 -1.07 21.40
N ARG A 13 -0.72 -0.48 20.23
CA ARG A 13 -1.06 0.94 20.05
C ARG A 13 -2.47 1.16 19.48
N TYR A 14 -3.01 0.21 18.72
CA TYR A 14 -4.26 0.37 17.99
C TYR A 14 -5.13 -0.87 18.04
N THR A 15 -6.44 -0.64 18.03
CA THR A 15 -7.45 -1.70 17.87
C THR A 15 -7.79 -1.84 16.38
N ILE A 16 -7.69 -3.05 15.84
CA ILE A 16 -8.13 -3.35 14.47
C ILE A 16 -9.67 -3.31 14.45
N PRO A 17 -10.29 -2.52 13.57
CA PRO A 17 -11.74 -2.47 13.47
C PRO A 17 -12.30 -3.80 12.96
N ALA A 18 -13.55 -4.10 13.33
CA ALA A 18 -14.26 -5.20 12.69
C ALA A 18 -14.61 -4.85 11.25
N VAL A 19 -14.55 -5.84 10.36
CA VAL A 19 -15.04 -5.68 8.98
C VAL A 19 -16.55 -5.72 9.01
N GLU A 20 -17.18 -4.58 8.74
CA GLU A 20 -18.65 -4.48 8.68
C GLU A 20 -19.19 -5.27 7.49
N THR A 21 -20.15 -6.16 7.73
CA THR A 21 -20.94 -6.78 6.66
C THR A 21 -22.01 -5.79 6.21
N ILE A 22 -22.04 -5.49 4.91
CA ILE A 22 -23.05 -4.60 4.33
C ILE A 22 -24.09 -5.48 3.63
N PRO A 23 -25.30 -5.58 4.13
CA PRO A 23 -26.36 -6.40 3.54
C PRO A 23 -27.14 -5.65 2.44
N ASP A 24 -26.48 -4.73 1.72
CA ASP A 24 -27.15 -3.97 0.69
C ASP A 24 -27.57 -4.85 -0.49
N GLU A 25 -28.82 -4.74 -0.90
CA GLU A 25 -29.32 -5.36 -2.12
C GLU A 25 -28.65 -4.75 -3.37
N PRO A 26 -28.45 -5.51 -4.45
CA PRO A 26 -27.77 -5.01 -5.66
C PRO A 26 -28.36 -3.72 -6.23
N ASP A 27 -29.68 -3.52 -6.13
CA ASP A 27 -30.33 -2.29 -6.57
C ASP A 27 -30.00 -1.09 -5.69
N GLU A 28 -29.83 -1.30 -4.40
CA GLU A 28 -29.41 -0.27 -3.46
C GLU A 28 -27.97 0.15 -3.71
N ILE A 29 -27.06 -0.82 -3.91
CA ILE A 29 -25.67 -0.54 -4.30
C ILE A 29 -25.64 0.32 -5.56
N ARG A 30 -26.35 -0.08 -6.62
CA ARG A 30 -26.43 0.68 -7.87
C ARG A 30 -26.98 2.10 -7.69
N ARG A 31 -27.99 2.26 -6.82
CA ARG A 31 -28.56 3.59 -6.49
C ARG A 31 -27.50 4.46 -5.79
N LYS A 32 -26.81 3.91 -4.78
CA LYS A 32 -25.74 4.61 -4.06
C LYS A 32 -24.59 4.99 -5.00
N GLN A 33 -24.15 4.09 -5.85
CA GLN A 33 -23.09 4.35 -6.85
C GLN A 33 -23.48 5.47 -7.83
N ARG A 34 -24.73 5.50 -8.32
CA ARG A 34 -25.19 6.61 -9.15
C ARG A 34 -25.13 7.95 -8.40
N ARG A 35 -25.61 7.97 -7.15
CA ARG A 35 -25.59 9.21 -6.34
C ARG A 35 -24.17 9.68 -6.04
N VAL A 36 -23.22 8.77 -5.80
CA VAL A 36 -21.78 9.10 -5.66
C VAL A 36 -21.27 9.80 -6.91
N ARG A 37 -21.54 9.24 -8.10
CA ARG A 37 -21.10 9.85 -9.37
C ARG A 37 -21.72 11.24 -9.61
N GLU A 38 -22.99 11.41 -9.30
CA GLU A 38 -23.67 12.71 -9.38
C GLU A 38 -22.99 13.74 -8.47
N LEU A 39 -22.77 13.39 -7.21
CA LEU A 39 -22.11 14.28 -6.23
C LEU A 39 -20.66 14.59 -6.63
N CYS A 40 -19.91 13.62 -7.14
CA CYS A 40 -18.57 13.88 -7.67
C CYS A 40 -18.63 14.91 -8.81
N ALA A 41 -19.56 14.75 -9.75
CA ALA A 41 -19.73 15.71 -10.85
C ALA A 41 -20.14 17.12 -10.35
N GLU A 42 -21.10 17.19 -9.41
CA GLU A 42 -21.55 18.45 -8.78
C GLU A 42 -20.41 19.21 -8.08
N ARG A 43 -19.39 18.47 -7.56
CA ARG A 43 -18.27 18.99 -6.79
C ARG A 43 -16.97 19.17 -7.60
N SER A 44 -17.00 18.95 -8.91
CA SER A 44 -15.76 18.83 -9.71
C SER A 44 -14.78 17.83 -9.08
N GLY A 45 -15.30 16.72 -8.58
CA GLY A 45 -14.58 15.74 -7.79
C GLY A 45 -14.07 14.56 -8.60
N VAL A 46 -13.01 13.92 -8.10
CA VAL A 46 -12.50 12.62 -8.56
C VAL A 46 -12.47 11.65 -7.40
N LEU A 47 -12.91 10.41 -7.63
CA LEU A 47 -12.85 9.34 -6.64
C LEU A 47 -11.70 8.39 -6.99
N LEU A 48 -10.69 8.33 -6.11
CA LEU A 48 -9.51 7.48 -6.24
C LEU A 48 -9.59 6.35 -5.22
N ALA A 49 -9.58 5.09 -5.67
CA ALA A 49 -9.67 3.92 -4.80
C ALA A 49 -8.43 3.03 -4.87
N HIS A 50 -8.00 2.51 -3.72
CA HIS A 50 -6.94 1.50 -3.70
C HIS A 50 -7.50 0.12 -4.10
N HIS A 51 -6.66 -0.76 -4.66
CA HIS A 51 -7.02 -2.14 -5.00
C HIS A 51 -7.59 -2.97 -3.83
N TYR A 52 -7.32 -2.58 -2.59
CA TYR A 52 -7.79 -3.27 -1.39
C TYR A 52 -9.14 -2.75 -0.89
N GLN A 53 -9.80 -1.88 -1.63
CA GLN A 53 -11.14 -1.41 -1.27
C GLN A 53 -12.20 -2.48 -1.49
N ARG A 54 -13.40 -2.20 -0.96
CA ARG A 54 -14.61 -2.99 -1.20
C ARG A 54 -14.95 -2.98 -2.69
N PRO A 55 -15.48 -4.07 -3.26
CA PRO A 55 -15.86 -4.15 -4.67
C PRO A 55 -16.76 -2.97 -5.11
N GLU A 56 -17.79 -2.68 -4.34
CA GLU A 56 -18.77 -1.63 -4.65
C GLU A 56 -18.16 -0.21 -4.66
N VAL A 57 -17.09 0.01 -3.89
CA VAL A 57 -16.33 1.27 -3.91
C VAL A 57 -15.36 1.31 -5.10
N GLN A 58 -14.74 0.18 -5.43
CA GLN A 58 -13.88 0.09 -6.62
C GLN A 58 -14.67 0.33 -7.91
N GLU A 59 -15.89 -0.18 -8.02
CA GLU A 59 -16.76 -0.05 -9.20
C GLU A 59 -17.23 1.38 -9.47
N VAL A 60 -17.31 2.22 -8.44
CA VAL A 60 -17.73 3.62 -8.59
C VAL A 60 -16.56 4.58 -8.75
N ALA A 61 -15.33 4.12 -8.49
CA ALA A 61 -14.13 4.95 -8.57
C ALA A 61 -13.76 5.32 -10.00
N ASP A 62 -13.28 6.54 -10.20
CA ASP A 62 -12.70 7.00 -11.47
C ASP A 62 -11.39 6.30 -11.78
N ALA A 63 -10.68 5.87 -10.74
CA ALA A 63 -9.48 5.05 -10.87
C ALA A 63 -9.28 4.12 -9.67
N VAL A 64 -8.83 2.89 -9.97
CA VAL A 64 -8.41 1.90 -8.99
C VAL A 64 -6.97 1.52 -9.27
N ALA A 65 -6.06 1.76 -8.29
CA ALA A 65 -4.64 1.55 -8.47
C ALA A 65 -3.89 1.33 -7.13
N ASP A 66 -2.56 1.16 -7.19
CA ASP A 66 -1.68 1.15 -6.02
C ASP A 66 -1.37 2.58 -5.51
N SER A 67 -0.66 2.66 -4.37
CA SER A 67 -0.33 3.94 -3.73
C SER A 67 0.49 4.87 -4.63
N LEU A 68 1.43 4.33 -5.45
CA LEU A 68 2.27 5.13 -6.33
C LEU A 68 1.43 5.74 -7.46
N LYS A 69 0.65 4.90 -8.12
CA LYS A 69 -0.19 5.32 -9.24
C LYS A 69 -1.26 6.31 -8.80
N LEU A 70 -1.91 6.07 -7.66
CA LEU A 70 -2.90 7.00 -7.10
C LEU A 70 -2.27 8.36 -6.73
N SER A 71 -1.04 8.37 -6.18
CA SER A 71 -0.31 9.62 -5.91
C SER A 71 -0.03 10.39 -7.20
N GLN A 72 0.40 9.70 -8.26
CA GLN A 72 0.63 10.31 -9.58
C GLN A 72 -0.67 10.86 -10.18
N MET A 73 -1.78 10.16 -10.03
CA MET A 73 -3.09 10.59 -10.54
C MET A 73 -3.62 11.79 -9.75
N ALA A 74 -3.50 11.77 -8.42
CA ALA A 74 -3.86 12.91 -7.58
C ALA A 74 -3.08 14.17 -8.00
N ALA A 75 -1.76 14.05 -8.22
CA ALA A 75 -0.92 15.17 -8.63
C ALA A 75 -1.28 15.76 -10.02
N LYS A 76 -1.90 14.97 -10.88
CA LYS A 76 -2.22 15.35 -12.29
C LYS A 76 -3.68 15.72 -12.53
N THR A 77 -4.57 15.43 -11.59
CA THR A 77 -6.01 15.70 -11.79
C THR A 77 -6.31 17.19 -11.81
N ASN A 78 -7.29 17.59 -12.62
CA ASN A 78 -7.86 18.94 -12.64
C ASN A 78 -9.07 19.10 -11.71
N ALA A 79 -9.46 18.02 -11.00
CA ALA A 79 -10.57 18.06 -10.06
C ALA A 79 -10.28 19.00 -8.89
N ASP A 80 -11.31 19.66 -8.36
CA ASP A 80 -11.19 20.53 -7.16
C ASP A 80 -11.25 19.70 -5.87
N VAL A 81 -11.93 18.55 -5.92
CA VAL A 81 -12.12 17.64 -4.79
C VAL A 81 -11.56 16.26 -5.12
N ILE A 82 -10.77 15.70 -4.22
CA ILE A 82 -10.27 14.33 -4.30
C ILE A 82 -10.92 13.52 -3.18
N VAL A 83 -11.79 12.58 -3.52
CA VAL A 83 -12.29 11.59 -2.56
C VAL A 83 -11.33 10.40 -2.57
N PHE A 84 -10.56 10.26 -1.48
CA PHE A 84 -9.52 9.24 -1.41
C PHE A 84 -10.04 8.00 -0.67
N CYS A 85 -10.47 6.98 -1.41
CA CYS A 85 -10.88 5.68 -0.87
C CYS A 85 -9.67 4.77 -0.70
N GLY A 86 -8.90 5.07 0.35
CA GLY A 86 -7.68 4.38 0.77
C GLY A 86 -7.55 4.46 2.28
N VAL A 87 -6.31 4.58 2.78
CA VAL A 87 -6.03 4.81 4.20
C VAL A 87 -5.40 6.19 4.43
N HIS A 88 -5.37 6.63 5.69
CA HIS A 88 -5.06 8.02 6.08
C HIS A 88 -3.77 8.56 5.45
N PHE A 89 -2.65 7.82 5.52
CA PHE A 89 -1.37 8.28 4.95
C PHE A 89 -1.41 8.51 3.43
N MET A 90 -2.31 7.84 2.71
CA MET A 90 -2.50 8.03 1.27
C MET A 90 -3.22 9.34 0.99
N ALA A 91 -4.26 9.65 1.78
CA ALA A 91 -4.95 10.94 1.72
C ALA A 91 -4.04 12.10 2.15
N GLU A 92 -3.18 11.92 3.18
CA GLU A 92 -2.11 12.88 3.51
C GLU A 92 -1.17 13.12 2.32
N THR A 93 -0.76 12.04 1.64
CA THR A 93 0.12 12.16 0.46
C THR A 93 -0.57 12.96 -0.65
N ALA A 94 -1.85 12.72 -0.92
CA ALA A 94 -2.63 13.51 -1.87
C ALA A 94 -2.74 14.98 -1.46
N ALA A 95 -3.01 15.26 -0.17
CA ALA A 95 -3.07 16.64 0.35
C ALA A 95 -1.72 17.38 0.24
N ILE A 96 -0.60 16.68 0.47
CA ILE A 96 0.75 17.24 0.28
C ILE A 96 1.02 17.57 -1.19
N LEU A 97 0.60 16.71 -2.11
CA LEU A 97 0.82 16.88 -3.55
C LEU A 97 -0.12 17.93 -4.15
N CYS A 98 -1.29 18.12 -3.57
CA CYS A 98 -2.37 18.98 -4.10
C CYS A 98 -2.86 19.98 -3.04
N PRO A 99 -2.03 20.95 -2.60
CA PRO A 99 -2.36 21.85 -1.48
C PRO A 99 -3.57 22.74 -1.78
N ASP A 100 -3.88 22.98 -3.05
CA ASP A 100 -5.00 23.84 -3.49
C ASP A 100 -6.31 23.06 -3.65
N LYS A 101 -6.33 21.74 -3.37
CA LYS A 101 -7.49 20.88 -3.52
C LYS A 101 -8.05 20.42 -2.20
N THR A 102 -9.34 20.17 -2.15
CA THR A 102 -9.97 19.52 -1.00
C THR A 102 -9.76 18.01 -1.10
N VAL A 103 -9.07 17.42 -0.13
CA VAL A 103 -8.88 15.97 -0.03
C VAL A 103 -9.79 15.42 1.07
N LEU A 104 -10.73 14.56 0.68
CA LEU A 104 -11.67 13.89 1.57
C LEU A 104 -11.21 12.45 1.84
N LEU A 105 -11.23 12.02 3.10
CA LEU A 105 -11.10 10.63 3.51
C LEU A 105 -12.43 10.19 4.12
N PRO A 106 -13.24 9.35 3.48
CA PRO A 106 -14.61 9.06 3.89
C PRO A 106 -14.78 8.52 5.32
N ASP A 107 -13.72 7.92 5.87
CA ASP A 107 -13.69 7.45 7.26
C ASP A 107 -12.31 7.65 7.89
N LEU A 108 -12.23 8.43 8.97
CA LEU A 108 -10.96 8.66 9.69
C LEU A 108 -10.43 7.40 10.39
N ARG A 109 -11.25 6.35 10.56
CA ARG A 109 -10.82 5.05 11.07
C ARG A 109 -10.05 4.25 10.01
N ALA A 110 -10.01 4.70 8.75
CA ALA A 110 -9.21 4.11 7.69
C ALA A 110 -7.71 4.38 7.91
N GLU A 111 -7.17 3.80 8.97
CA GLU A 111 -5.76 3.88 9.38
C GLU A 111 -4.91 2.80 8.69
N CYS A 112 -3.60 2.79 8.98
CA CYS A 112 -2.68 1.78 8.49
C CYS A 112 -1.76 1.30 9.61
N SER A 113 -1.82 -0.01 9.92
CA SER A 113 -0.98 -0.62 10.94
C SER A 113 0.52 -0.45 10.68
N LEU A 114 0.90 -0.47 9.41
CA LEU A 114 2.29 -0.28 9.03
C LEU A 114 2.72 1.19 9.22
N ALA A 115 1.89 2.15 8.81
CA ALA A 115 2.17 3.56 9.02
C ALA A 115 2.24 3.94 10.50
N ALA A 116 1.41 3.31 11.33
CA ALA A 116 1.38 3.51 12.78
C ALA A 116 2.48 2.76 13.55
N SER A 117 3.27 1.93 12.88
CA SER A 117 4.35 1.16 13.53
C SER A 117 5.54 2.02 13.93
N ILE A 118 5.71 3.21 13.35
CA ILE A 118 6.80 4.15 13.66
C ILE A 118 6.26 5.56 13.87
N THR A 119 6.70 6.22 14.93
CA THR A 119 6.44 7.65 15.19
C THR A 119 7.60 8.52 14.68
N VAL A 120 7.36 9.82 14.56
CA VAL A 120 8.41 10.77 14.16
C VAL A 120 9.51 10.88 15.23
N GLU A 121 9.17 10.75 16.51
CA GLU A 121 10.09 10.75 17.65
C GLU A 121 11.01 9.54 17.63
N GLU A 122 10.47 8.35 17.34
CA GLU A 122 11.24 7.13 17.17
C GLU A 122 12.23 7.26 15.99
N LEU A 123 11.77 7.82 14.86
CA LEU A 123 12.64 8.07 13.71
C LEU A 123 13.76 9.05 14.06
N ARG A 124 13.47 10.16 14.74
CA ARG A 124 14.48 11.14 15.16
C ARG A 124 15.52 10.50 16.08
N THR A 125 15.08 9.69 17.03
CA THR A 125 15.97 8.94 17.93
C THR A 125 16.86 7.96 17.15
N TRP A 126 16.31 7.32 16.13
CA TRP A 126 17.06 6.38 15.29
C TRP A 126 18.09 7.09 14.42
N LYS A 127 17.70 8.21 13.78
CA LYS A 127 18.61 9.08 13.01
C LYS A 127 19.79 9.60 13.83
N ALA A 128 19.53 10.01 15.08
CA ALA A 128 20.60 10.52 15.97
C ALA A 128 21.70 9.47 16.27
N LYS A 129 21.36 8.18 16.23
CA LYS A 129 22.34 7.08 16.40
C LYS A 129 23.14 6.81 15.13
N LEU A 130 22.66 7.23 13.96
CA LEU A 130 23.28 6.97 12.65
C LEU A 130 23.22 8.25 11.78
N PRO A 131 23.98 9.29 12.11
CA PRO A 131 23.87 10.62 11.50
C PRO A 131 24.20 10.64 9.99
N ASP A 132 25.02 9.69 9.52
CA ASP A 132 25.43 9.58 8.13
C ASP A 132 24.45 8.75 7.28
N ALA A 133 23.44 8.13 7.89
CA ALA A 133 22.49 7.28 7.18
C ALA A 133 21.51 8.09 6.35
N VAL A 134 21.14 7.56 5.18
CA VAL A 134 20.07 8.06 4.34
C VAL A 134 18.76 7.38 4.76
N VAL A 135 17.74 8.17 5.03
CA VAL A 135 16.41 7.66 5.44
C VAL A 135 15.55 7.42 4.21
N VAL A 136 15.20 6.17 3.98
CA VAL A 136 14.25 5.74 2.94
C VAL A 136 12.96 5.28 3.63
N ALA A 137 11.92 6.06 3.47
CA ALA A 137 10.60 5.76 4.01
C ALA A 137 9.71 5.12 2.95
N TYR A 138 9.25 3.92 3.21
CA TYR A 138 8.12 3.39 2.47
C TYR A 138 6.92 4.33 2.64
N ILE A 139 6.17 4.57 1.58
CA ILE A 139 5.07 5.55 1.54
C ILE A 139 4.02 5.32 2.64
N ASN A 140 3.94 4.09 3.17
CA ASN A 140 3.08 3.69 4.27
C ASN A 140 3.62 4.23 5.62
N THR A 141 3.69 5.54 5.73
CA THR A 141 4.11 6.31 6.91
C THR A 141 3.31 7.60 6.99
N SER A 142 3.23 8.23 8.17
CA SER A 142 2.58 9.53 8.34
C SER A 142 3.33 10.66 7.61
N ALA A 143 2.64 11.76 7.36
CA ALA A 143 3.25 12.98 6.80
C ALA A 143 4.44 13.47 7.65
N ALA A 144 4.34 13.37 8.99
CA ALA A 144 5.40 13.76 9.92
C ALA A 144 6.67 12.90 9.75
N VAL A 145 6.52 11.58 9.57
CA VAL A 145 7.65 10.67 9.30
C VAL A 145 8.26 10.95 7.93
N LYS A 146 7.44 11.19 6.90
CA LYS A 146 7.92 11.59 5.56
C LYS A 146 8.71 12.89 5.59
N ALA A 147 8.31 13.86 6.44
CA ALA A 147 9.00 15.13 6.61
C ALA A 147 10.42 15.01 7.18
N GLU A 148 10.71 13.92 7.90
CA GLU A 148 12.03 13.60 8.45
C GLU A 148 12.84 12.64 7.55
N SER A 149 12.31 12.23 6.40
CA SER A 149 12.92 11.25 5.50
C SER A 149 13.59 11.93 4.31
N ASP A 150 14.64 11.30 3.77
CA ASP A 150 15.35 11.78 2.59
C ASP A 150 14.66 11.38 1.29
N TYR A 151 14.11 10.17 1.25
CA TYR A 151 13.37 9.61 0.13
C TYR A 151 12.11 8.90 0.63
N CYS A 152 11.03 9.01 -0.13
CA CYS A 152 9.96 8.03 -0.07
C CYS A 152 10.18 6.94 -1.14
N CYS A 153 9.54 5.79 -0.96
CA CYS A 153 9.46 4.74 -1.97
C CYS A 153 8.11 4.00 -1.86
N THR A 154 7.80 3.20 -2.87
CA THR A 154 6.74 2.19 -2.81
C THR A 154 7.33 0.81 -3.10
N SER A 155 6.55 -0.26 -2.92
CA SER A 155 6.97 -1.61 -3.32
C SER A 155 7.31 -1.71 -4.83
N ALA A 156 6.77 -0.81 -5.65
CA ALA A 156 7.04 -0.76 -7.08
C ALA A 156 8.43 -0.20 -7.43
N ASN A 157 8.97 0.75 -6.64
CA ASN A 157 10.21 1.44 -7.00
C ASN A 157 11.29 1.46 -5.90
N ALA A 158 11.09 0.78 -4.77
CA ALA A 158 12.02 0.80 -3.64
C ALA A 158 13.45 0.39 -4.03
N ALA A 159 13.59 -0.65 -4.85
CA ALA A 159 14.91 -1.06 -5.34
C ALA A 159 15.57 0.01 -6.22
N LYS A 160 14.81 0.74 -7.03
CA LYS A 160 15.30 1.84 -7.87
C LYS A 160 15.75 3.02 -7.01
N VAL A 161 14.98 3.37 -5.98
CA VAL A 161 15.34 4.40 -5.00
C VAL A 161 16.64 4.04 -4.28
N VAL A 162 16.76 2.81 -3.77
CA VAL A 162 17.96 2.35 -3.06
C VAL A 162 19.19 2.33 -3.96
N ARG A 163 19.07 1.97 -5.25
CA ARG A 163 20.18 2.03 -6.22
C ARG A 163 20.64 3.45 -6.52
N ALA A 164 19.78 4.46 -6.38
CA ALA A 164 20.15 5.86 -6.59
C ALA A 164 20.96 6.45 -5.42
N ILE A 165 21.04 5.76 -4.27
CA ILE A 165 21.79 6.21 -3.10
C ILE A 165 23.24 5.67 -3.19
N PRO A 166 24.27 6.49 -2.92
CA PRO A 166 25.68 6.06 -2.92
C PRO A 166 25.92 4.81 -2.06
N THR A 167 26.76 3.89 -2.56
CA THR A 167 26.90 2.55 -1.96
C THR A 167 27.59 2.55 -0.58
N ASP A 168 28.37 3.55 -0.30
CA ASP A 168 29.07 3.79 0.98
C ASP A 168 28.15 4.35 2.07
N ARG A 169 26.98 4.90 1.72
CA ARG A 169 26.03 5.46 2.69
C ARG A 169 25.14 4.36 3.27
N PRO A 170 25.09 4.21 4.61
CA PRO A 170 24.09 3.33 5.24
C PRO A 170 22.68 3.84 4.99
N ILE A 171 21.71 2.95 4.94
CA ILE A 171 20.30 3.26 4.70
C ILE A 171 19.48 2.83 5.90
N LEU A 172 18.73 3.77 6.50
CA LEU A 172 17.63 3.48 7.40
C LEU A 172 16.38 3.26 6.57
N PHE A 173 15.95 2.00 6.43
CA PHE A 173 14.75 1.63 5.68
C PHE A 173 13.59 1.39 6.63
N LEU A 174 12.51 2.12 6.46
CA LEU A 174 11.34 2.07 7.35
C LEU A 174 10.02 2.11 6.55
N PRO A 175 8.90 1.68 7.13
CA PRO A 175 8.81 0.94 8.38
C PRO A 175 8.81 -0.59 8.20
N ASP A 176 8.71 -1.11 6.95
CA ASP A 176 8.48 -2.52 6.65
C ASP A 176 9.78 -3.34 6.53
N LYS A 177 9.97 -4.30 7.44
CA LYS A 177 11.14 -5.18 7.44
C LYS A 177 11.17 -6.19 6.29
N PHE A 178 9.99 -6.64 5.81
CA PHE A 178 9.91 -7.62 4.74
C PHE A 178 10.28 -6.96 3.40
N LEU A 179 9.69 -5.80 3.10
CA LEU A 179 10.09 -5.02 1.93
C LEU A 179 11.58 -4.66 1.98
N ALA A 180 12.11 -4.26 3.15
CA ALA A 180 13.53 -3.98 3.32
C ALA A 180 14.40 -5.19 2.94
N SER A 181 14.03 -6.41 3.35
CA SER A 181 14.75 -7.64 3.02
C SER A 181 14.73 -7.96 1.51
N VAL A 182 13.59 -7.75 0.88
CA VAL A 182 13.44 -7.91 -0.59
C VAL A 182 14.35 -6.93 -1.31
N VAL A 183 14.30 -5.64 -0.91
CA VAL A 183 15.11 -4.58 -1.52
C VAL A 183 16.61 -4.82 -1.32
N ALA A 184 17.04 -5.23 -0.11
CA ALA A 184 18.44 -5.56 0.18
C ALA A 184 18.95 -6.65 -0.78
N ARG A 185 18.15 -7.70 -0.99
CA ARG A 185 18.50 -8.80 -1.91
C ARG A 185 18.52 -8.35 -3.38
N GLN A 186 17.50 -7.62 -3.84
CA GLN A 186 17.41 -7.13 -5.21
C GLN A 186 18.51 -6.14 -5.58
N THR A 187 19.02 -5.39 -4.60
CA THR A 187 20.06 -4.38 -4.79
C THR A 187 21.44 -4.85 -4.37
N GLN A 188 21.55 -6.03 -3.77
CA GLN A 188 22.78 -6.59 -3.20
C GLN A 188 23.44 -5.65 -2.16
N ARG A 189 22.63 -4.87 -1.43
CA ARG A 189 23.07 -3.90 -0.44
C ARG A 189 23.09 -4.52 0.96
N GLY A 190 24.28 -4.63 1.58
CA GLY A 190 24.44 -5.13 2.96
C GLY A 190 24.31 -4.07 4.05
N ASN A 191 24.24 -2.77 3.69
CA ASN A 191 24.19 -1.65 4.62
C ASN A 191 22.79 -1.03 4.76
N ILE A 192 21.73 -1.82 4.49
CA ILE A 192 20.34 -1.47 4.80
C ILE A 192 20.05 -1.92 6.23
N ILE A 193 19.64 -0.96 7.05
CA ILE A 193 19.22 -1.17 8.44
C ILE A 193 17.71 -1.03 8.45
N ALA A 194 17.00 -2.16 8.60
CA ALA A 194 15.55 -2.20 8.51
C ALA A 194 14.90 -1.88 9.86
N TYR A 195 13.87 -1.04 9.86
CA TYR A 195 12.95 -0.90 10.98
C TYR A 195 12.13 -2.18 11.13
N PRO A 196 11.80 -2.67 12.34
CA PRO A 196 11.18 -3.97 12.56
C PRO A 196 9.67 -4.01 12.32
N GLY A 197 9.07 -2.95 11.79
CA GLY A 197 7.64 -2.86 11.50
C GLY A 197 7.19 -3.85 10.43
N TYR A 198 5.89 -4.06 10.37
CA TYR A 198 5.23 -4.95 9.41
C TYR A 198 3.73 -4.60 9.27
N CYS A 199 3.14 -4.94 8.14
CA CYS A 199 1.70 -4.87 7.95
C CYS A 199 1.02 -6.06 8.62
N HIS A 200 -0.01 -5.81 9.48
CA HIS A 200 -0.72 -6.87 10.20
C HIS A 200 -1.43 -7.86 9.26
N VAL A 201 -1.85 -7.43 8.08
CA VAL A 201 -2.48 -8.28 7.07
C VAL A 201 -1.43 -9.11 6.33
N HIS A 202 -0.43 -8.44 5.73
CA HIS A 202 0.57 -9.12 4.91
C HIS A 202 1.41 -10.14 5.70
N LYS A 203 1.66 -9.89 7.00
CA LYS A 203 2.37 -10.86 7.84
C LYS A 203 1.63 -12.18 8.02
N THR A 204 0.28 -12.21 7.82
CA THR A 204 -0.50 -13.44 7.91
C THR A 204 -0.34 -14.35 6.70
N ILE A 205 0.22 -13.85 5.60
CA ILE A 205 0.55 -14.65 4.42
C ILE A 205 1.89 -15.33 4.69
N ARG A 206 1.83 -16.60 5.14
CA ARG A 206 2.95 -17.38 5.66
C ARG A 206 3.49 -18.36 4.63
N PRO A 207 4.73 -18.87 4.81
CA PRO A 207 5.32 -19.88 3.92
C PRO A 207 4.48 -21.14 3.77
N GLU A 208 3.75 -21.55 4.83
CA GLU A 208 2.89 -22.73 4.84
C GLU A 208 1.76 -22.59 3.81
N HIS A 209 1.11 -21.41 3.74
CA HIS A 209 0.05 -21.15 2.75
C HIS A 209 0.57 -21.24 1.30
N VAL A 210 1.85 -20.87 1.08
CA VAL A 210 2.48 -21.02 -0.25
C VAL A 210 2.69 -22.48 -0.60
N VAL A 211 3.11 -23.31 0.37
CA VAL A 211 3.28 -24.76 0.17
C VAL A 211 1.95 -25.41 -0.15
N GLU A 212 0.92 -25.18 0.67
CA GLU A 212 -0.44 -25.70 0.49
C GLU A 212 -0.99 -25.31 -0.89
N MET A 213 -0.82 -24.05 -1.29
CA MET A 213 -1.25 -23.54 -2.59
C MET A 213 -0.58 -24.27 -3.76
N LEU A 214 0.72 -24.56 -3.66
CA LEU A 214 1.47 -25.25 -4.72
C LEU A 214 1.22 -26.77 -4.73
N GLU A 215 0.80 -27.36 -3.62
CA GLU A 215 0.34 -28.75 -3.57
C GLU A 215 -1.01 -28.91 -4.28
N GLU A 216 -1.93 -27.94 -4.09
CA GLU A 216 -3.24 -27.93 -4.76
C GLU A 216 -3.16 -27.50 -6.24
N HIS A 217 -2.28 -26.54 -6.55
CA HIS A 217 -2.13 -25.92 -7.86
C HIS A 217 -0.65 -25.87 -8.28
N PRO A 218 -0.04 -27.00 -8.70
CA PRO A 218 1.42 -27.10 -8.93
C PRO A 218 1.95 -26.27 -10.10
N GLU A 219 1.08 -25.87 -11.04
CA GLU A 219 1.48 -25.15 -12.27
C GLU A 219 1.20 -23.64 -12.23
N VAL A 220 0.63 -23.13 -11.13
CA VAL A 220 0.33 -21.69 -11.02
C VAL A 220 1.58 -20.81 -11.10
N GLU A 221 1.45 -19.62 -11.63
CA GLU A 221 2.40 -18.53 -11.35
C GLU A 221 2.10 -17.92 -9.98
N LEU A 222 3.12 -17.90 -9.12
CA LEU A 222 3.04 -17.41 -7.75
C LEU A 222 3.43 -15.92 -7.69
N LEU A 223 2.46 -15.07 -7.39
CA LEU A 223 2.64 -13.62 -7.29
C LEU A 223 2.57 -13.19 -5.82
N LEU A 224 3.69 -12.78 -5.23
CA LEU A 224 3.79 -12.41 -3.82
C LEU A 224 4.08 -10.93 -3.66
N HIS A 225 3.31 -10.25 -2.79
CA HIS A 225 3.60 -8.87 -2.45
C HIS A 225 4.83 -8.78 -1.54
N PRO A 226 5.76 -7.83 -1.76
CA PRO A 226 7.01 -7.73 -0.99
C PRO A 226 6.84 -7.49 0.53
N GLU A 227 5.66 -7.11 1.00
CA GLU A 227 5.33 -6.97 2.42
C GLU A 227 4.90 -8.29 3.08
N CYS A 228 4.72 -9.39 2.32
CA CYS A 228 4.21 -10.64 2.88
C CYS A 228 5.21 -11.32 3.82
N GLY A 229 4.69 -11.90 4.88
CA GLY A 229 5.50 -12.61 5.88
C GLY A 229 6.28 -13.82 5.31
N CYS A 230 5.84 -14.35 4.17
CA CYS A 230 6.48 -15.47 3.48
C CYS A 230 7.69 -15.07 2.60
N VAL A 231 7.86 -13.76 2.26
CA VAL A 231 8.81 -13.38 1.18
C VAL A 231 10.24 -13.80 1.43
N SER A 232 10.76 -13.64 2.64
CA SER A 232 12.15 -14.02 2.94
C SER A 232 12.39 -15.53 2.77
N SER A 233 11.43 -16.35 3.21
CA SER A 233 11.48 -17.81 3.03
C SER A 233 11.32 -18.20 1.55
N CYS A 234 10.35 -17.60 0.84
CA CYS A 234 10.13 -17.88 -0.58
C CYS A 234 11.34 -17.47 -1.43
N MET A 235 11.96 -16.31 -1.14
CA MET A 235 13.19 -15.88 -1.83
C MET A 235 14.36 -16.84 -1.58
N ALA A 236 14.48 -17.40 -0.38
CA ALA A 236 15.50 -18.43 -0.09
C ALA A 236 15.22 -19.71 -0.88
N LYS A 237 13.97 -20.18 -0.91
CA LYS A 237 13.54 -21.37 -1.66
C LYS A 237 13.66 -21.20 -3.18
N VAL A 238 13.50 -19.99 -3.72
CA VAL A 238 13.81 -19.69 -5.13
C VAL A 238 15.32 -19.81 -5.39
N ALA A 239 16.13 -19.32 -4.45
CA ALA A 239 17.60 -19.35 -4.61
C ALA A 239 18.20 -20.75 -4.51
N ASP A 240 17.61 -21.65 -3.73
CA ASP A 240 18.04 -23.04 -3.61
C ASP A 240 17.35 -24.01 -4.59
N GLY A 241 16.46 -23.48 -5.44
CA GLY A 241 15.73 -24.24 -6.45
C GLY A 241 14.50 -25.01 -5.93
N THR A 242 14.13 -24.87 -4.66
CA THR A 242 12.92 -25.50 -4.09
C THR A 242 11.63 -24.91 -4.66
N LEU A 243 11.62 -23.59 -4.95
CA LEU A 243 10.55 -22.90 -5.68
C LEU A 243 11.02 -22.57 -7.10
N PRO A 244 10.18 -22.73 -8.13
CA PRO A 244 10.54 -22.43 -9.52
C PRO A 244 10.72 -20.93 -9.72
N GLN A 245 11.93 -20.52 -10.10
CA GLN A 245 12.28 -19.12 -10.29
C GLN A 245 11.45 -18.47 -11.40
N GLU A 246 11.17 -19.20 -12.46
CA GLU A 246 10.42 -18.73 -13.63
C GLU A 246 8.93 -18.54 -13.39
N ARG A 247 8.40 -19.07 -12.26
CA ARG A 247 7.00 -18.97 -11.88
C ARG A 247 6.78 -18.30 -10.52
N THR A 248 7.82 -17.73 -9.89
CA THR A 248 7.72 -17.08 -8.58
C THR A 248 8.15 -15.62 -8.67
N PHE A 249 7.21 -14.70 -8.47
CA PHE A 249 7.40 -13.27 -8.67
C PHE A 249 7.10 -12.48 -7.41
N PHE A 250 7.94 -11.48 -7.11
CA PHE A 250 7.76 -10.56 -5.99
C PHE A 250 7.41 -9.18 -6.55
N LEU A 251 6.12 -8.81 -6.51
CA LEU A 251 5.56 -7.69 -7.27
C LEU A 251 4.64 -6.82 -6.41
N SER A 252 4.63 -5.49 -6.68
CA SER A 252 3.56 -4.61 -6.21
C SER A 252 2.23 -4.99 -6.87
N THR A 253 1.10 -4.47 -6.37
CA THR A 253 -0.22 -4.77 -6.94
C THR A 253 -0.34 -4.35 -8.42
N GLU A 254 0.20 -3.19 -8.82
CA GLU A 254 0.29 -2.81 -10.23
C GLU A 254 1.26 -3.70 -11.02
N GLY A 255 2.34 -4.13 -10.39
CA GLY A 255 3.27 -5.10 -10.96
C GLY A 255 2.59 -6.44 -11.24
N MET A 256 1.73 -6.93 -10.32
CA MET A 256 0.93 -8.15 -10.50
C MET A 256 -0.02 -8.01 -11.69
N LEU A 257 -0.78 -6.91 -11.74
CA LEU A 257 -1.72 -6.66 -12.85
C LEU A 257 -1.01 -6.65 -14.22
N ARG A 258 0.14 -5.98 -14.31
CA ARG A 258 0.94 -5.93 -15.53
C ARG A 258 1.46 -7.32 -15.92
N HIS A 259 2.05 -8.03 -14.96
CA HIS A 259 2.58 -9.37 -15.17
C HIS A 259 1.48 -10.33 -15.67
N ILE A 260 0.30 -10.33 -15.03
CA ILE A 260 -0.85 -11.14 -15.43
C ILE A 260 -1.29 -10.81 -16.87
N GLY A 261 -1.24 -9.51 -17.24
CA GLY A 261 -1.57 -9.07 -18.60
C GLY A 261 -0.60 -9.57 -19.66
N ASP A 262 0.69 -9.64 -19.32
CA ASP A 262 1.78 -10.04 -20.22
C ASP A 262 2.02 -11.56 -20.25
N SER A 263 1.64 -12.28 -19.16
CA SER A 263 1.85 -13.72 -19.02
C SER A 263 0.90 -14.54 -19.89
N SER A 264 1.39 -15.64 -20.45
CA SER A 264 0.59 -16.65 -21.12
C SER A 264 -0.09 -17.65 -20.15
N ALA A 265 0.26 -17.64 -18.86
CA ALA A 265 -0.36 -18.52 -17.86
C ALA A 265 -1.85 -18.22 -17.70
N SER A 266 -2.62 -19.25 -17.41
CA SER A 266 -4.06 -19.17 -17.17
C SER A 266 -4.43 -19.12 -15.69
N GLU A 267 -3.51 -19.51 -14.79
CA GLU A 267 -3.77 -19.67 -13.36
C GLU A 267 -2.69 -18.96 -12.54
N PHE A 268 -3.12 -18.22 -11.51
CA PHE A 268 -2.26 -17.41 -10.65
C PHE A 268 -2.61 -17.57 -9.19
N ALA A 269 -1.61 -17.84 -8.36
CA ALA A 269 -1.71 -17.75 -6.91
C ALA A 269 -1.28 -16.34 -6.45
N VAL A 270 -2.18 -15.62 -5.80
CA VAL A 270 -2.00 -14.20 -5.49
C VAL A 270 -1.83 -14.00 -3.98
N GLY A 271 -0.61 -13.69 -3.55
CA GLY A 271 -0.25 -13.43 -2.16
C GLY A 271 -0.23 -11.95 -1.84
N THR A 272 -1.41 -11.38 -1.60
CA THR A 272 -1.62 -10.02 -1.10
C THR A 272 -3.02 -9.91 -0.47
N GLU A 273 -3.48 -8.70 -0.13
CA GLU A 273 -4.81 -8.45 0.41
C GLU A 273 -5.90 -8.80 -0.60
N LEU A 274 -6.99 -9.42 -0.09
CA LEU A 274 -8.04 -10.07 -0.90
C LEU A 274 -8.77 -9.13 -1.87
N GLY A 275 -8.87 -7.82 -1.58
CA GLY A 275 -9.62 -6.84 -2.40
C GLY A 275 -9.13 -6.72 -3.84
N ILE A 276 -7.86 -7.05 -4.11
CA ILE A 276 -7.32 -7.05 -5.49
C ILE A 276 -8.03 -8.05 -6.39
N MET A 277 -8.56 -9.15 -5.82
CA MET A 277 -9.21 -10.22 -6.57
C MET A 277 -10.38 -9.71 -7.41
N HIS A 278 -11.06 -8.64 -6.96
CA HIS A 278 -12.14 -8.01 -7.70
C HIS A 278 -11.62 -7.43 -9.03
N GLN A 279 -10.54 -6.64 -8.99
CA GLN A 279 -9.93 -6.06 -10.20
C GLN A 279 -9.37 -7.13 -11.13
N LEU A 280 -8.77 -8.18 -10.59
CA LEU A 280 -8.22 -9.29 -11.39
C LEU A 280 -9.33 -9.99 -12.18
N LYS A 281 -10.44 -10.30 -11.54
CA LYS A 281 -11.60 -10.95 -12.19
C LYS A 281 -12.24 -10.08 -13.26
N ILE A 282 -12.32 -8.76 -13.05
CA ILE A 282 -12.87 -7.81 -14.03
C ILE A 282 -11.95 -7.66 -15.23
N LYS A 283 -10.64 -7.48 -14.99
CA LYS A 283 -9.66 -7.19 -16.05
C LYS A 283 -9.28 -8.44 -16.86
N PHE A 284 -9.28 -9.60 -16.23
CA PHE A 284 -8.83 -10.85 -16.83
C PHE A 284 -9.85 -11.99 -16.61
N PRO A 285 -11.08 -11.86 -17.12
CA PRO A 285 -12.17 -12.80 -16.84
C PRO A 285 -11.89 -14.23 -17.36
N GLN A 286 -10.92 -14.40 -18.28
CA GLN A 286 -10.51 -15.68 -18.83
C GLN A 286 -9.44 -16.40 -18.02
N LYS A 287 -8.88 -15.76 -16.96
CA LYS A 287 -7.84 -16.30 -16.10
C LYS A 287 -8.38 -16.68 -14.73
N GLN A 288 -7.72 -17.60 -14.05
CA GLN A 288 -8.11 -18.08 -12.73
C GLN A 288 -7.16 -17.52 -11.66
N PHE A 289 -7.72 -17.13 -10.51
CA PHE A 289 -6.98 -16.50 -9.44
C PHE A 289 -7.31 -17.16 -8.11
N TYR A 290 -6.26 -17.57 -7.40
CA TYR A 290 -6.34 -18.21 -6.09
C TYR A 290 -5.67 -17.31 -5.04
N PRO A 291 -6.37 -16.89 -3.99
CA PRO A 291 -5.73 -16.14 -2.91
C PRO A 291 -4.85 -17.08 -2.09
N VAL A 292 -3.57 -16.75 -1.91
CA VAL A 292 -2.64 -17.55 -1.07
C VAL A 292 -3.12 -17.61 0.38
N ASN A 293 -3.76 -16.55 0.87
CA ASN A 293 -4.47 -16.56 2.14
C ASN A 293 -5.82 -15.84 1.98
N PRO A 294 -6.95 -16.55 2.02
CA PRO A 294 -8.28 -15.94 1.87
C PRO A 294 -8.68 -15.03 3.04
N ASP A 295 -7.99 -15.13 4.18
CA ASP A 295 -8.24 -14.29 5.36
C ASP A 295 -7.39 -13.01 5.38
N ALA A 296 -6.59 -12.78 4.34
CA ALA A 296 -5.76 -11.58 4.23
C ALA A 296 -6.62 -10.35 3.84
N VAL A 297 -7.40 -9.85 4.79
CA VAL A 297 -8.34 -8.72 4.63
C VAL A 297 -7.91 -7.54 5.47
N CYS A 298 -7.78 -6.37 4.87
CA CYS A 298 -7.46 -5.12 5.57
C CYS A 298 -8.73 -4.46 6.11
N ALA A 299 -9.02 -4.68 7.39
CA ALA A 299 -10.19 -4.12 8.05
C ALA A 299 -10.23 -2.58 7.99
N PHE A 300 -9.07 -1.91 8.03
CA PHE A 300 -8.97 -0.45 7.90
C PHE A 300 -9.43 0.05 6.52
N MET A 301 -9.03 -0.62 5.44
CA MET A 301 -9.53 -0.30 4.09
C MET A 301 -11.04 -0.53 3.99
N LYS A 302 -11.56 -1.56 4.66
CA LYS A 302 -12.98 -1.94 4.62
C LYS A 302 -13.87 -1.07 5.50
N THR A 303 -13.33 -0.12 6.28
CA THR A 303 -14.15 0.89 6.97
C THR A 303 -14.83 1.84 5.99
N ILE A 304 -14.24 2.07 4.82
CA ILE A 304 -14.84 2.93 3.78
C ILE A 304 -15.94 2.15 3.05
N THR A 305 -17.18 2.58 3.25
CA THR A 305 -18.38 2.05 2.60
C THR A 305 -18.98 3.08 1.64
N LEU A 306 -19.91 2.69 0.75
CA LEU A 306 -20.60 3.64 -0.12
C LEU A 306 -21.36 4.72 0.68
N ASP A 307 -21.96 4.36 1.83
CA ASP A 307 -22.64 5.34 2.68
C ASP A 307 -21.70 6.40 3.22
N ARG A 308 -20.48 6.00 3.61
CA ARG A 308 -19.46 6.95 4.07
C ARG A 308 -18.92 7.82 2.95
N VAL A 309 -18.78 7.26 1.74
CA VAL A 309 -18.42 8.04 0.54
C VAL A 309 -19.50 9.07 0.24
N LEU A 310 -20.78 8.68 0.27
CA LEU A 310 -21.90 9.59 0.09
C LEU A 310 -21.93 10.69 1.13
N GLN A 311 -21.86 10.32 2.41
CA GLN A 311 -21.83 11.28 3.51
C GLN A 311 -20.67 12.27 3.38
N SER A 312 -19.48 11.78 3.01
CA SER A 312 -18.30 12.62 2.85
C SER A 312 -18.47 13.64 1.71
N LEU A 313 -19.05 13.23 0.59
CA LEU A 313 -19.35 14.12 -0.53
C LEU A 313 -20.47 15.13 -0.21
N GLU A 314 -21.51 14.72 0.52
CA GLU A 314 -22.62 15.60 0.92
C GLU A 314 -22.16 16.68 1.89
N THR A 315 -21.36 16.29 2.88
CA THR A 315 -20.90 17.18 3.95
C THR A 315 -19.56 17.87 3.66
N MET A 316 -18.85 17.48 2.60
CA MET A 316 -17.48 17.89 2.30
C MET A 316 -16.52 17.65 3.48
N SER A 317 -16.70 16.52 4.18
CA SER A 317 -16.00 16.16 5.42
C SER A 317 -15.92 14.63 5.58
N PRO A 318 -14.93 14.09 6.30
CA PRO A 318 -13.77 14.81 6.85
C PRO A 318 -12.74 15.17 5.79
N GLN A 319 -12.12 16.33 5.94
CA GLN A 319 -10.99 16.76 5.11
C GLN A 319 -9.67 16.38 5.76
N VAL A 320 -8.71 15.95 4.95
CA VAL A 320 -7.34 15.68 5.39
C VAL A 320 -6.48 16.93 5.14
N ILE A 321 -6.00 17.51 6.23
CA ILE A 321 -5.17 18.72 6.22
C ILE A 321 -3.82 18.38 6.83
N VAL A 322 -2.74 18.66 6.11
CA VAL A 322 -1.37 18.50 6.60
C VAL A 322 -0.80 19.90 6.91
N PRO A 323 -0.25 20.14 8.11
CA PRO A 323 0.36 21.43 8.43
C PRO A 323 1.42 21.80 7.39
N GLU A 324 1.43 23.07 6.97
CA GLU A 324 2.25 23.57 5.84
C GLU A 324 3.75 23.23 5.98
N GLU A 325 4.31 23.40 7.18
CA GLU A 325 5.72 23.08 7.42
C GLU A 325 6.03 21.60 7.21
N ILE A 326 5.14 20.71 7.69
CA ILE A 326 5.25 19.28 7.52
C ILE A 326 5.09 18.92 6.03
N ALA A 327 4.06 19.46 5.39
CA ALA A 327 3.78 19.24 3.97
C ALA A 327 4.98 19.63 3.09
N ARG A 328 5.57 20.79 3.31
CA ARG A 328 6.73 21.28 2.56
C ARG A 328 7.97 20.38 2.71
N LYS A 329 8.22 19.85 3.91
CA LYS A 329 9.34 18.92 4.16
C LYS A 329 9.05 17.54 3.54
N ALA A 330 7.87 16.97 3.80
CA ALA A 330 7.45 15.68 3.27
C ALA A 330 7.42 15.66 1.73
N ARG A 331 7.00 16.76 1.10
CA ARG A 331 6.95 16.94 -0.35
C ARG A 331 8.28 16.59 -1.01
N ARG A 332 9.42 16.98 -0.43
CA ARG A 332 10.75 16.71 -0.99
C ARG A 332 11.04 15.21 -1.12
N ALA A 333 10.71 14.43 -0.08
CA ALA A 333 10.91 12.97 -0.10
C ALA A 333 9.95 12.28 -1.08
N ILE A 334 8.72 12.79 -1.19
CA ILE A 334 7.70 12.30 -2.13
C ILE A 334 8.11 12.62 -3.58
N ASP A 335 8.53 13.85 -3.87
CA ASP A 335 8.95 14.26 -5.21
C ASP A 335 10.11 13.40 -5.71
N ARG A 336 11.13 13.14 -4.87
CA ARG A 336 12.23 12.20 -5.20
C ARG A 336 11.75 10.79 -5.50
N MET A 337 10.71 10.32 -4.82
CA MET A 337 10.07 9.04 -5.14
C MET A 337 9.42 9.07 -6.52
N LEU A 338 8.71 10.16 -6.86
CA LEU A 338 8.00 10.31 -8.13
C LEU A 338 8.97 10.48 -9.31
N GLU A 339 10.11 11.13 -9.12
CA GLU A 339 11.19 11.24 -10.11
C GLU A 339 11.82 9.88 -10.44
N LEU A 340 11.81 8.96 -9.48
CA LEU A 340 12.32 7.60 -9.60
C LEU A 340 11.21 6.54 -9.83
N ALA A 341 10.03 6.94 -10.29
CA ALA A 341 8.89 6.05 -10.54
C ALA A 341 8.95 5.33 -11.90
#